data_bc9234d5660bc276a5a195608b65b3f4
#
_entry.id   bc9234d5660bc276a5a195608b65b3f4
#
_cell.length_a   1.000
_cell.length_b   1.000
_cell.length_c   1.000
_cell.angle_alpha   90.00
_cell.angle_beta   90.00
_cell.angle_gamma   90.00
#
_symmetry.space_group_name_H-M   'P 1'
#
loop_
_entity.id
_entity.type
_entity.pdbx_description
1 polymer ?
#
loop_
_entity_poly.entity_id
_entity_poly.type
_entity_poly.pdbx_seq_one_letter_code
_entity_poly.pdbx_strand_id
1 'polypeptide(L)'
;MSRYRIPRFQAIACLLFVLFFSMNNAAFAADGEALFKANCSSCHKPDQDYTGPALKGWKSRIPKSEGWIYKWIANPAQMIATDPYAKTLFEKWKPTQMTAFGSLTKEEVDAILKYVDDYKPAAATDGKKEGQTGAAKEDGQGNMFFVVLTLTLALLAFILIQVNSNLRKLSDEKVGIERGEPVPFYRNKTYLMVIILLSFLYLGYKGCDSMINTGRQKGYQPVQPIYYSHKVHAGTNQISCLYCHGNSQESKHASIPSVNVCMNCHNSPQLSKYQGEPIIREDGTQVDGTAEIQKLYQYAGWNPQTKAYNPDNNGDGSPDGSSPIPWVKIHNLPDHVYFNHSQHIKVGKVQCQTCHGNIQEMPEVYQFTDLSMGWCINCHRESKVDFYDPKTGQGNKFYSIYSKFHNDLNNHKMDSVTVESIGGTECQKCHY
;
A
#
# COMPACT_ATOMS: atom_id res chain seq x y z
N MET A 1 -8.96 -36.87 -50.94
CA MET A 1 -8.44 -36.48 -49.60
C MET A 1 -7.62 -35.17 -49.73
N SER A 2 -8.27 -34.04 -49.51
CA SER A 2 -7.67 -32.71 -49.60
C SER A 2 -6.79 -32.47 -48.37
N ARG A 3 -5.47 -32.39 -48.53
CA ARG A 3 -4.58 -32.02 -47.44
C ARG A 3 -4.62 -30.50 -47.28
N TYR A 4 -5.28 -30.03 -46.22
CA TYR A 4 -5.24 -28.64 -45.77
C TYR A 4 -3.78 -28.29 -45.39
N ARG A 5 -3.10 -27.55 -46.26
CA ARG A 5 -1.80 -26.93 -45.91
C ARG A 5 -2.08 -25.66 -45.13
N ILE A 6 -1.89 -25.72 -43.82
CA ILE A 6 -1.88 -24.50 -42.97
C ILE A 6 -0.86 -23.54 -43.55
N PRO A 7 -1.23 -22.31 -43.93
CA PRO A 7 -0.26 -21.36 -44.47
C PRO A 7 0.82 -21.09 -43.41
N ARG A 8 2.09 -21.18 -43.85
CA ARG A 8 3.26 -21.00 -42.95
C ARG A 8 3.20 -19.77 -42.08
N PHE A 9 2.42 -18.76 -42.42
CA PHE A 9 2.22 -17.54 -41.66
C PHE A 9 1.37 -17.78 -40.39
N GLN A 10 0.38 -18.65 -40.42
CA GLN A 10 -0.42 -19.02 -39.25
C GLN A 10 0.38 -19.87 -38.25
N ALA A 11 1.27 -20.72 -38.75
CA ALA A 11 2.15 -21.51 -37.90
C ALA A 11 3.18 -20.64 -37.16
N ILE A 12 3.72 -19.61 -37.81
CA ILE A 12 4.66 -18.65 -37.20
C ILE A 12 3.94 -17.76 -36.19
N ALA A 13 2.74 -17.30 -36.49
CA ALA A 13 1.93 -16.51 -35.57
C ALA A 13 1.53 -17.30 -34.30
N CYS A 14 1.17 -18.58 -34.44
CA CYS A 14 0.92 -19.46 -33.30
C CYS A 14 2.20 -19.74 -32.49
N LEU A 15 3.33 -19.91 -33.15
CA LEU A 15 4.62 -20.13 -32.46
C LEU A 15 5.06 -18.90 -31.66
N LEU A 16 4.90 -17.70 -32.23
CA LEU A 16 5.18 -16.44 -31.53
C LEU A 16 4.21 -16.19 -30.38
N PHE A 17 2.93 -16.57 -30.51
CA PHE A 17 1.94 -16.49 -29.46
C PHE A 17 2.26 -17.45 -28.31
N VAL A 18 2.66 -18.68 -28.61
CA VAL A 18 3.09 -19.67 -27.60
C VAL A 18 4.38 -19.24 -26.92
N LEU A 19 5.36 -18.69 -27.68
CA LEU A 19 6.58 -18.14 -27.10
C LEU A 19 6.32 -16.92 -26.19
N PHE A 20 5.41 -16.05 -26.58
CA PHE A 20 5.01 -14.89 -25.77
C PHE A 20 4.32 -15.31 -24.46
N PHE A 21 3.47 -16.33 -24.48
CA PHE A 21 2.85 -16.88 -23.28
C PHE A 21 3.79 -17.74 -22.42
N SER A 22 4.81 -18.37 -23.00
CA SER A 22 5.80 -19.16 -22.26
C SER A 22 6.79 -18.29 -21.48
N MET A 23 6.99 -17.04 -21.86
CA MET A 23 7.91 -16.12 -21.16
C MET A 23 7.32 -15.49 -19.89
N ASN A 24 6.01 -15.68 -19.60
CA ASN A 24 5.37 -15.14 -18.40
C ASN A 24 5.48 -16.04 -17.15
N ASN A 25 6.21 -17.16 -17.23
CA ASN A 25 6.56 -17.99 -16.08
C ASN A 25 7.97 -17.70 -15.56
N ALA A 26 8.41 -16.43 -15.58
CA ALA A 26 9.47 -16.02 -14.66
C ALA A 26 8.90 -16.15 -13.26
N ALA A 27 9.33 -17.16 -12.50
CA ALA A 27 9.10 -17.24 -11.08
C ALA A 27 9.53 -15.88 -10.51
N PHE A 28 8.57 -15.08 -10.04
CA PHE A 28 8.84 -13.86 -9.31
C PHE A 28 9.60 -14.31 -8.07
N ALA A 29 10.92 -14.15 -8.08
CA ALA A 29 11.69 -14.19 -6.85
C ALA A 29 11.07 -13.14 -5.94
N ALA A 30 10.55 -13.57 -4.79
CA ALA A 30 9.90 -12.68 -3.85
C ALA A 30 10.87 -11.53 -3.50
N ASP A 31 10.46 -10.29 -3.78
CA ASP A 31 11.26 -9.12 -3.45
C ASP A 31 11.29 -8.93 -1.93
N GLY A 32 12.40 -9.33 -1.31
CA GLY A 32 12.57 -9.28 0.15
C GLY A 32 12.50 -7.87 0.72
N GLU A 33 12.91 -6.85 -0.04
CA GLU A 33 12.81 -5.45 0.37
C GLU A 33 11.36 -4.97 0.38
N ALA A 34 10.62 -5.26 -0.67
CA ALA A 34 9.20 -4.89 -0.76
C ALA A 34 8.39 -5.62 0.33
N LEU A 35 8.64 -6.90 0.56
CA LEU A 35 8.00 -7.68 1.61
C LEU A 35 8.35 -7.18 3.01
N PHE A 36 9.61 -6.83 3.27
CA PHE A 36 10.04 -6.22 4.53
C PHE A 36 9.32 -4.88 4.77
N LYS A 37 9.31 -4.01 3.77
CA LYS A 37 8.62 -2.72 3.84
C LYS A 37 7.12 -2.87 4.11
N ALA A 38 6.47 -3.83 3.48
CA ALA A 38 5.03 -4.06 3.62
C ALA A 38 4.65 -4.64 5.00
N ASN A 39 5.47 -5.53 5.57
CA ASN A 39 5.07 -6.34 6.72
C ASN A 39 5.85 -6.06 8.01
N CYS A 40 7.10 -5.61 7.91
CA CYS A 40 8.02 -5.58 9.05
C CYS A 40 8.48 -4.16 9.45
N SER A 41 8.60 -3.24 8.48
CA SER A 41 9.22 -1.92 8.66
C SER A 41 8.48 -1.00 9.62
N SER A 42 7.19 -1.25 9.86
CA SER A 42 6.37 -0.51 10.82
C SER A 42 6.84 -0.65 12.26
N CYS A 43 7.43 -1.81 12.59
CA CYS A 43 7.88 -2.12 13.95
C CYS A 43 9.38 -2.41 14.02
N HIS A 44 10.02 -2.81 12.93
CA HIS A 44 11.41 -3.18 12.89
C HIS A 44 12.24 -2.35 11.91
N LYS A 45 13.46 -2.05 12.32
CA LYS A 45 14.51 -1.56 11.40
C LYS A 45 15.54 -2.67 11.21
N PRO A 46 16.23 -2.73 10.05
CA PRO A 46 17.26 -3.74 9.86
C PRO A 46 18.41 -3.62 10.86
N ASP A 47 18.90 -2.43 11.16
CA ASP A 47 20.16 -2.13 11.83
C ASP A 47 20.03 -1.42 13.19
N GLN A 48 18.82 -1.01 13.58
CA GLN A 48 18.59 -0.31 14.85
C GLN A 48 17.31 -0.77 15.53
N ASP A 49 17.29 -0.69 16.86
CA ASP A 49 16.08 -0.90 17.64
C ASP A 49 15.08 0.22 17.38
N TYR A 50 13.79 -0.17 17.25
CA TYR A 50 12.70 0.77 16.99
C TYR A 50 11.52 0.42 17.92
N THR A 51 10.33 0.16 17.40
CA THR A 51 9.22 -0.38 18.20
C THR A 51 9.48 -1.83 18.62
N GLY A 52 10.26 -2.56 17.84
CA GLY A 52 10.80 -3.88 18.10
C GLY A 52 12.32 -3.91 17.90
N PRO A 53 12.98 -5.06 18.17
CA PRO A 53 14.43 -5.17 18.05
C PRO A 53 14.92 -5.00 16.61
N ALA A 54 16.14 -4.49 16.45
CA ALA A 54 16.88 -4.53 15.19
C ALA A 54 16.94 -5.97 14.66
N LEU A 55 16.70 -6.17 13.37
CA LEU A 55 16.65 -7.53 12.84
C LEU A 55 18.00 -8.05 12.34
N LYS A 56 18.94 -7.19 11.95
CA LYS A 56 20.28 -7.61 11.52
C LYS A 56 20.99 -8.41 12.60
N GLY A 57 21.62 -9.53 12.23
CA GLY A 57 22.25 -10.44 13.16
C GLY A 57 21.27 -11.31 13.96
N TRP A 58 20.03 -11.41 13.54
CA TRP A 58 18.98 -12.21 14.19
C TRP A 58 19.41 -13.68 14.45
N LYS A 59 20.15 -14.29 13.52
CA LYS A 59 20.62 -15.69 13.63
C LYS A 59 21.43 -16.00 14.88
N SER A 60 22.17 -15.01 15.39
CA SER A 60 22.99 -15.16 16.60
C SER A 60 22.22 -15.00 17.90
N ARG A 61 21.02 -14.41 17.83
CA ARG A 61 20.21 -14.04 19.00
C ARG A 61 19.08 -15.02 19.31
N ILE A 62 18.59 -15.74 18.29
CA ILE A 62 17.49 -16.68 18.46
C ILE A 62 17.98 -18.07 18.89
N PRO A 63 17.13 -18.90 19.52
CA PRO A 63 17.46 -20.30 19.81
C PRO A 63 17.83 -21.05 18.52
N LYS A 64 18.84 -21.93 18.63
CA LYS A 64 19.32 -22.75 17.50
C LYS A 64 18.37 -23.88 17.10
N SER A 65 17.12 -23.89 17.55
CA SER A 65 16.11 -24.85 17.14
C SER A 65 15.66 -24.60 15.70
N GLU A 66 15.62 -25.67 14.93
CA GLU A 66 15.24 -25.61 13.52
C GLU A 66 13.82 -25.01 13.35
N GLY A 67 13.72 -23.99 12.50
CA GLY A 67 12.45 -23.38 12.18
C GLY A 67 11.87 -22.45 13.25
N TRP A 68 12.59 -22.10 14.31
CA TRP A 68 12.11 -21.21 15.38
C TRP A 68 11.60 -19.86 14.82
N ILE A 69 12.35 -19.25 13.92
CA ILE A 69 12.02 -17.93 13.36
C ILE A 69 10.69 -17.94 12.57
N TYR A 70 10.43 -19.00 11.82
CA TYR A 70 9.18 -19.12 11.06
C TYR A 70 7.97 -19.30 11.99
N LYS A 71 8.12 -20.09 13.08
CA LYS A 71 7.07 -20.26 14.11
C LYS A 71 6.81 -18.93 14.81
N TRP A 72 7.89 -18.19 15.13
CA TRP A 72 7.79 -16.89 15.76
C TRP A 72 7.04 -15.89 14.86
N ILE A 73 7.41 -15.78 13.59
CA ILE A 73 6.76 -14.88 12.64
C ILE A 73 5.31 -15.30 12.39
N ALA A 74 5.04 -16.58 12.26
CA ALA A 74 3.69 -17.08 11.98
C ALA A 74 2.74 -16.90 13.17
N ASN A 75 3.17 -17.12 14.41
CA ASN A 75 2.33 -16.99 15.58
C ASN A 75 3.12 -16.62 16.85
N PRO A 76 3.45 -15.33 17.04
CA PRO A 76 4.18 -14.86 18.21
C PRO A 76 3.47 -15.15 19.53
N ALA A 77 2.13 -15.03 19.55
CA ALA A 77 1.34 -15.24 20.76
C ALA A 77 1.48 -16.68 21.30
N GLN A 78 1.43 -17.67 20.42
CA GLN A 78 1.65 -19.06 20.80
C GLN A 78 3.08 -19.29 21.29
N MET A 79 4.05 -18.70 20.62
CA MET A 79 5.45 -18.83 21.03
C MET A 79 5.70 -18.19 22.40
N ILE A 80 5.12 -17.03 22.71
CA ILE A 80 5.20 -16.39 24.04
C ILE A 80 4.64 -17.30 25.13
N ALA A 81 3.58 -18.06 24.84
CA ALA A 81 2.98 -18.98 25.80
C ALA A 81 3.79 -20.25 26.04
N THR A 82 4.56 -20.73 25.06
CA THR A 82 5.20 -22.05 25.08
C THR A 82 6.73 -22.03 25.09
N ASP A 83 7.36 -20.95 24.65
CA ASP A 83 8.81 -20.86 24.52
C ASP A 83 9.41 -19.85 25.52
N PRO A 84 10.34 -20.24 26.36
CA PRO A 84 10.93 -19.36 27.38
C PRO A 84 11.66 -18.15 26.81
N TYR A 85 12.33 -18.31 25.65
CA TYR A 85 13.05 -17.21 25.01
C TYR A 85 12.06 -16.19 24.39
N ALA A 86 11.00 -16.66 23.74
CA ALA A 86 9.95 -15.82 23.21
C ALA A 86 9.27 -15.01 24.32
N LYS A 87 9.04 -15.61 25.48
CA LYS A 87 8.50 -14.93 26.66
C LYS A 87 9.46 -13.84 27.16
N THR A 88 10.75 -14.13 27.27
CA THR A 88 11.76 -13.15 27.68
C THR A 88 11.84 -11.99 26.69
N LEU A 89 11.75 -12.28 25.39
CA LEU A 89 11.76 -11.26 24.34
C LEU A 89 10.53 -10.34 24.46
N PHE A 90 9.36 -10.91 24.69
CA PHE A 90 8.14 -10.14 24.91
C PHE A 90 8.23 -9.26 26.17
N GLU A 91 8.71 -9.79 27.29
CA GLU A 91 8.87 -9.02 28.52
C GLU A 91 9.80 -7.80 28.33
N LYS A 92 10.86 -7.98 27.55
CA LYS A 92 11.79 -6.89 27.21
C LYS A 92 11.15 -5.77 26.39
N TRP A 93 10.18 -6.10 25.52
CA TRP A 93 9.60 -5.16 24.56
C TRP A 93 8.15 -4.74 24.88
N LYS A 94 7.66 -5.06 26.09
CA LYS A 94 6.33 -4.60 26.54
C LYS A 94 6.20 -3.07 26.47
N PRO A 95 5.00 -2.56 26.13
CA PRO A 95 3.74 -3.28 25.91
C PRO A 95 3.53 -3.79 24.47
N THR A 96 4.52 -3.67 23.59
CA THR A 96 4.40 -4.01 22.17
C THR A 96 4.48 -5.52 21.96
N GLN A 97 3.44 -6.09 21.39
CA GLN A 97 3.40 -7.49 20.96
C GLN A 97 3.53 -7.56 19.43
N MET A 98 4.41 -8.43 18.94
CA MET A 98 4.56 -8.66 17.50
C MET A 98 3.27 -9.23 16.91
N THR A 99 2.85 -8.71 15.74
CA THR A 99 1.71 -9.21 14.98
C THR A 99 2.04 -10.56 14.35
N ALA A 100 1.04 -11.44 14.22
CA ALA A 100 1.19 -12.72 13.54
C ALA A 100 1.14 -12.55 12.02
N PHE A 101 2.07 -13.18 11.30
CA PHE A 101 2.14 -13.18 9.83
C PHE A 101 2.05 -14.63 9.29
N GLY A 102 0.99 -15.34 9.69
CA GLY A 102 0.78 -16.73 9.29
C GLY A 102 0.45 -16.94 7.80
N SER A 103 0.20 -15.88 7.05
CA SER A 103 -0.03 -15.92 5.60
C SER A 103 1.26 -15.88 4.78
N LEU A 104 2.40 -15.49 5.36
CA LEU A 104 3.67 -15.47 4.65
C LEU A 104 4.19 -16.89 4.43
N THR A 105 4.54 -17.20 3.19
CA THR A 105 5.19 -18.46 2.85
C THR A 105 6.63 -18.50 3.37
N LYS A 106 7.20 -19.70 3.45
CA LYS A 106 8.59 -19.84 3.88
C LYS A 106 9.56 -19.09 2.97
N GLU A 107 9.31 -19.13 1.67
CA GLU A 107 10.11 -18.47 0.65
C GLU A 107 10.07 -16.93 0.78
N GLU A 108 8.91 -16.38 1.13
CA GLU A 108 8.75 -14.95 1.39
C GLU A 108 9.46 -14.51 2.66
N VAL A 109 9.37 -15.32 3.74
CA VAL A 109 10.11 -15.07 4.98
C VAL A 109 11.62 -15.15 4.71
N ASP A 110 12.09 -16.14 3.95
CA ASP A 110 13.50 -16.26 3.57
C ASP A 110 14.00 -15.06 2.76
N ALA A 111 13.17 -14.53 1.85
CA ALA A 111 13.49 -13.34 1.09
C ALA A 111 13.61 -12.10 2.01
N ILE A 112 12.69 -11.93 2.97
CA ILE A 112 12.75 -10.87 3.98
C ILE A 112 14.03 -10.99 4.82
N LEU A 113 14.33 -12.18 5.33
CA LEU A 113 15.49 -12.42 6.18
C LEU A 113 16.80 -12.20 5.43
N LYS A 114 16.85 -12.57 4.15
CA LYS A 114 17.98 -12.29 3.27
C LYS A 114 18.18 -10.79 3.06
N TYR A 115 17.10 -10.05 2.78
CA TYR A 115 17.18 -8.59 2.67
C TYR A 115 17.76 -7.94 3.93
N VAL A 116 17.31 -8.38 5.11
CA VAL A 116 17.81 -7.88 6.40
C VAL A 116 19.29 -8.21 6.62
N ASP A 117 19.72 -9.42 6.27
CA ASP A 117 21.12 -9.84 6.38
C ASP A 117 22.03 -9.04 5.43
N ASP A 118 21.57 -8.79 4.20
CA ASP A 118 22.28 -8.05 3.16
C ASP A 118 22.23 -6.52 3.33
N TYR A 119 21.36 -6.03 4.24
CA TYR A 119 21.15 -4.60 4.46
C TYR A 119 22.46 -3.89 4.87
N LYS A 120 22.83 -2.87 4.10
CA LYS A 120 23.95 -1.97 4.39
C LYS A 120 23.36 -0.60 4.74
N PRO A 121 23.63 -0.04 5.93
CA PRO A 121 23.28 1.34 6.21
C PRO A 121 23.89 2.24 5.13
N ALA A 122 23.10 3.14 4.58
CA ALA A 122 23.64 4.17 3.72
C ALA A 122 24.68 4.94 4.53
N ALA A 123 25.96 4.89 4.13
CA ALA A 123 26.98 5.72 4.71
C ALA A 123 26.49 7.17 4.63
N ALA A 124 26.61 7.90 5.73
CA ALA A 124 26.28 9.32 5.77
C ALA A 124 27.17 10.06 4.75
N THR A 125 26.71 10.20 3.54
CA THR A 125 27.25 11.04 2.51
C THR A 125 26.42 12.29 2.47
N ASP A 126 27.07 13.40 2.77
CA ASP A 126 26.58 14.76 2.58
C ASP A 126 25.82 14.93 1.27
N GLY A 127 24.60 15.39 1.38
CA GLY A 127 23.93 16.23 0.40
C GLY A 127 23.82 15.73 -1.04
N LYS A 128 22.96 14.72 -1.31
CA LYS A 128 22.08 14.75 -2.48
C LYS A 128 20.89 13.82 -2.22
N LYS A 129 19.78 14.40 -1.81
CA LYS A 129 18.50 13.71 -1.67
C LYS A 129 17.95 13.46 -3.06
N GLU A 130 17.91 12.19 -3.47
CA GLU A 130 16.83 11.74 -4.34
C GLU A 130 15.61 11.54 -3.45
N GLY A 131 14.66 12.44 -3.61
CA GLY A 131 13.36 12.34 -2.95
C GLY A 131 12.65 11.08 -3.45
N GLN A 132 12.64 10.04 -2.61
CA GLN A 132 11.72 8.93 -2.82
C GLN A 132 10.31 9.39 -2.43
N THR A 133 9.60 9.85 -3.43
CA THR A 133 8.15 10.01 -3.41
C THR A 133 7.51 8.65 -3.11
N GLY A 134 6.90 8.53 -1.94
CA GLY A 134 6.11 7.38 -1.55
C GLY A 134 4.70 7.37 -2.16
N ALA A 135 4.60 7.51 -3.45
CA ALA A 135 3.56 6.88 -4.24
C ALA A 135 4.23 5.67 -4.88
N ALA A 136 3.59 4.51 -4.86
CA ALA A 136 3.95 3.46 -5.78
C ALA A 136 3.75 4.03 -7.20
N LYS A 137 4.73 4.81 -7.67
CA LYS A 137 4.97 4.93 -9.09
C LYS A 137 5.34 3.50 -9.50
N GLU A 138 4.43 2.85 -10.20
CA GLU A 138 4.85 1.84 -11.16
C GLU A 138 6.18 2.33 -11.72
N ASP A 139 7.24 1.52 -11.56
CA ASP A 139 8.56 1.85 -12.06
C ASP A 139 8.44 2.22 -13.53
N GLY A 140 8.29 3.50 -13.81
CA GLY A 140 8.20 4.02 -15.18
C GLY A 140 9.46 3.72 -15.97
N GLN A 141 10.54 3.39 -15.29
CA GLN A 141 11.81 3.02 -15.91
C GLN A 141 11.80 1.56 -16.38
N GLY A 142 11.18 0.63 -15.63
CA GLY A 142 10.96 -0.74 -16.11
C GLY A 142 9.96 -0.76 -17.27
N ASN A 143 8.84 -0.04 -17.16
CA ASN A 143 7.86 0.08 -18.22
C ASN A 143 8.44 0.77 -19.46
N MET A 144 9.28 1.79 -19.31
CA MET A 144 9.93 2.49 -20.43
C MET A 144 10.91 1.59 -21.16
N PHE A 145 11.66 0.75 -20.45
CA PHE A 145 12.54 -0.25 -21.05
C PHE A 145 11.74 -1.26 -21.89
N PHE A 146 10.66 -1.81 -21.35
CA PHE A 146 9.81 -2.75 -22.09
C PHE A 146 9.08 -2.07 -23.27
N VAL A 147 8.66 -0.82 -23.15
CA VAL A 147 8.07 -0.05 -24.25
C VAL A 147 9.10 0.20 -25.34
N VAL A 148 10.31 0.63 -25.02
CA VAL A 148 11.39 0.82 -25.99
C VAL A 148 11.77 -0.50 -26.63
N LEU A 149 11.90 -1.59 -25.88
CA LEU A 149 12.18 -2.93 -26.39
C LEU A 149 11.09 -3.41 -27.35
N THR A 150 9.82 -3.26 -26.99
CA THR A 150 8.71 -3.67 -27.87
C THR A 150 8.64 -2.82 -29.15
N LEU A 151 8.88 -1.52 -29.06
CA LEU A 151 8.95 -0.65 -30.23
C LEU A 151 10.12 -1.00 -31.16
N THR A 152 11.30 -1.30 -30.59
CA THR A 152 12.47 -1.73 -31.38
C THR A 152 12.24 -3.08 -32.06
N LEU A 153 11.65 -4.05 -31.34
CA LEU A 153 11.28 -5.35 -31.93
C LEU A 153 10.21 -5.22 -33.01
N ALA A 154 9.22 -4.35 -32.83
CA ALA A 154 8.20 -4.06 -33.83
C ALA A 154 8.82 -3.41 -35.09
N LEU A 155 9.74 -2.47 -34.90
CA LEU A 155 10.49 -1.84 -36.00
C LEU A 155 11.34 -2.87 -36.77
N LEU A 156 12.07 -3.74 -36.05
CA LEU A 156 12.87 -4.83 -36.67
C LEU A 156 11.97 -5.79 -37.43
N ALA A 157 10.84 -6.20 -36.87
CA ALA A 157 9.85 -7.03 -37.56
C ALA A 157 9.32 -6.36 -38.83
N PHE A 158 9.04 -5.06 -38.78
CA PHE A 158 8.62 -4.28 -39.94
C PHE A 158 9.69 -4.24 -41.01
N ILE A 159 10.96 -3.99 -40.66
CA ILE A 159 12.11 -4.01 -41.58
C ILE A 159 12.26 -5.39 -42.22
N LEU A 160 12.17 -6.47 -41.42
CA LEU A 160 12.26 -7.85 -41.94
C LEU A 160 11.11 -8.18 -42.93
N ILE A 161 9.91 -7.70 -42.67
CA ILE A 161 8.77 -7.87 -43.60
C ILE A 161 9.07 -7.14 -44.92
N GLN A 162 9.60 -5.90 -44.84
CA GLN A 162 9.95 -5.13 -46.02
C GLN A 162 11.08 -5.79 -46.83
N VAL A 163 12.14 -6.25 -46.14
CA VAL A 163 13.25 -6.97 -46.79
C VAL A 163 12.77 -8.27 -47.46
N ASN A 164 11.93 -9.06 -46.74
CA ASN A 164 11.34 -10.27 -47.32
C ASN A 164 10.46 -9.99 -48.54
N SER A 165 9.69 -8.89 -48.50
CA SER A 165 8.86 -8.44 -49.64
C SER A 165 9.73 -8.08 -50.85
N ASN A 166 10.86 -7.35 -50.62
CA ASN A 166 11.78 -6.97 -51.68
C ASN A 166 12.54 -8.18 -52.24
N LEU A 167 12.99 -9.12 -51.39
CA LEU A 167 13.63 -10.35 -51.82
C LEU A 167 12.68 -11.22 -52.64
N ARG A 168 11.42 -11.30 -52.32
CA ARG A 168 10.40 -11.99 -53.12
C ARG A 168 10.23 -11.35 -54.51
N LYS A 169 10.24 -10.00 -54.58
CA LYS A 169 10.19 -9.29 -55.85
C LYS A 169 11.34 -9.67 -56.75
N LEU A 170 12.58 -9.59 -56.23
CA LEU A 170 13.79 -9.93 -56.97
C LEU A 170 13.80 -11.39 -57.42
N SER A 171 13.25 -12.31 -56.60
CA SER A 171 13.08 -13.72 -56.98
C SER A 171 12.06 -13.94 -58.09
N ASP A 172 10.91 -13.23 -58.00
CA ASP A 172 9.81 -13.32 -58.97
C ASP A 172 10.23 -12.71 -60.32
N GLU A 173 11.01 -11.60 -60.31
CA GLU A 173 11.57 -10.94 -61.49
C GLU A 173 12.53 -11.86 -62.27
N LYS A 174 13.34 -12.65 -61.54
CA LYS A 174 14.21 -13.69 -62.15
C LYS A 174 13.45 -14.83 -62.82
N VAL A 175 12.22 -15.09 -62.44
CA VAL A 175 11.38 -16.17 -62.94
C VAL A 175 10.37 -15.61 -63.99
N GLY A 176 10.41 -14.29 -64.29
CA GLY A 176 9.54 -13.65 -65.27
C GLY A 176 8.08 -13.45 -64.81
N ILE A 177 7.86 -13.44 -63.52
CA ILE A 177 6.52 -13.18 -62.95
C ILE A 177 6.39 -11.70 -62.67
N GLU A 178 5.62 -10.97 -63.50
CA GLU A 178 5.27 -9.55 -63.25
C GLU A 178 4.23 -9.45 -62.12
N ARG A 179 4.68 -8.96 -60.97
CA ARG A 179 3.74 -8.53 -59.90
C ARG A 179 3.61 -7.03 -59.89
N GLY A 180 2.35 -6.57 -59.67
CA GLY A 180 2.07 -5.15 -59.49
C GLY A 180 2.83 -4.54 -58.34
N GLU A 181 3.04 -3.23 -58.32
CA GLU A 181 3.70 -2.51 -57.24
C GLU A 181 3.09 -2.80 -55.85
N PRO A 182 3.93 -2.93 -54.81
CA PRO A 182 3.44 -3.19 -53.47
C PRO A 182 2.59 -2.00 -53.00
N VAL A 183 1.41 -2.31 -52.55
CA VAL A 183 0.50 -1.29 -51.98
C VAL A 183 1.16 -0.75 -50.69
N PRO A 184 1.36 0.57 -50.57
CA PRO A 184 1.89 1.18 -49.35
C PRO A 184 1.07 0.74 -48.13
N PHE A 185 1.74 0.58 -46.96
CA PHE A 185 1.10 0.06 -45.75
C PHE A 185 -0.18 0.84 -45.34
N TYR A 186 -0.21 2.15 -45.57
CA TYR A 186 -1.35 3.04 -45.30
C TYR A 186 -2.52 2.87 -46.26
N ARG A 187 -2.35 2.14 -47.40
CA ARG A 187 -3.39 1.74 -48.34
C ARG A 187 -3.74 0.26 -48.25
N ASN A 188 -2.95 -0.51 -47.49
CA ASN A 188 -3.19 -1.93 -47.37
C ASN A 188 -4.35 -2.17 -46.34
N LYS A 189 -5.47 -2.65 -46.84
CA LYS A 189 -6.68 -2.90 -46.04
C LYS A 189 -6.41 -3.79 -44.83
N THR A 190 -5.52 -4.78 -44.96
CA THR A 190 -5.19 -5.70 -43.85
C THR A 190 -4.47 -4.96 -42.71
N TYR A 191 -3.46 -4.12 -43.01
CA TYR A 191 -2.79 -3.34 -41.98
C TYR A 191 -3.71 -2.31 -41.33
N LEU A 192 -4.55 -1.64 -42.13
CA LEU A 192 -5.54 -0.72 -41.58
C LEU A 192 -6.53 -1.41 -40.67
N MET A 193 -7.06 -2.57 -41.06
CA MET A 193 -7.93 -3.38 -40.21
C MET A 193 -7.27 -3.78 -38.88
N VAL A 194 -6.03 -4.21 -38.91
CA VAL A 194 -5.27 -4.56 -37.69
C VAL A 194 -5.07 -3.33 -36.78
N ILE A 195 -4.68 -2.19 -37.36
CA ILE A 195 -4.50 -0.95 -36.61
C ILE A 195 -5.82 -0.51 -35.95
N ILE A 196 -6.92 -0.53 -36.71
CA ILE A 196 -8.26 -0.18 -36.21
C ILE A 196 -8.66 -1.13 -35.09
N LEU A 197 -8.45 -2.45 -35.26
CA LEU A 197 -8.77 -3.44 -34.23
C LEU A 197 -7.97 -3.20 -32.94
N LEU A 198 -6.66 -3.00 -33.06
CA LEU A 198 -5.78 -2.74 -31.90
C LEU A 198 -6.16 -1.41 -31.22
N SER A 199 -6.46 -0.37 -32.00
CA SER A 199 -6.93 0.91 -31.46
C SER A 199 -8.28 0.74 -30.74
N PHE A 200 -9.20 -0.01 -31.30
CA PHE A 200 -10.49 -0.29 -30.67
C PHE A 200 -10.33 -1.06 -29.35
N LEU A 201 -9.48 -2.09 -29.31
CA LEU A 201 -9.19 -2.84 -28.09
C LEU A 201 -8.53 -1.96 -27.02
N TYR A 202 -7.57 -1.11 -27.44
CA TYR A 202 -6.91 -0.18 -26.52
C TYR A 202 -7.88 0.87 -25.96
N LEU A 203 -8.69 1.49 -26.81
CA LEU A 203 -9.69 2.47 -26.40
C LEU A 203 -10.78 1.83 -25.53
N GLY A 204 -11.20 0.60 -25.87
CA GLY A 204 -12.12 -0.18 -25.06
C GLY A 204 -11.55 -0.45 -23.67
N TYR A 205 -10.30 -0.91 -23.58
CA TYR A 205 -9.62 -1.11 -22.31
C TYR A 205 -9.54 0.19 -21.48
N LYS A 206 -9.10 1.30 -22.10
CA LYS A 206 -9.03 2.61 -21.42
C LYS A 206 -10.41 3.12 -21.00
N GLY A 207 -11.42 2.90 -21.81
CA GLY A 207 -12.81 3.23 -21.48
C GLY A 207 -13.30 2.45 -20.26
N CYS A 208 -13.11 1.15 -20.23
CA CYS A 208 -13.47 0.30 -19.09
C CYS A 208 -12.69 0.70 -17.83
N ASP A 209 -11.37 0.91 -17.93
CA ASP A 209 -10.54 1.36 -16.82
C ASP A 209 -11.02 2.70 -16.26
N SER A 210 -11.30 3.67 -17.12
CA SER A 210 -11.85 4.96 -16.71
C SER A 210 -13.21 4.85 -16.02
N MET A 211 -14.11 3.99 -16.56
CA MET A 211 -15.43 3.75 -15.95
C MET A 211 -15.30 3.09 -14.57
N ILE A 212 -14.44 2.08 -14.43
CA ILE A 212 -14.19 1.39 -13.16
C ILE A 212 -13.61 2.34 -12.12
N ASN A 213 -12.75 3.28 -12.53
CA ASN A 213 -12.11 4.23 -11.63
C ASN A 213 -12.95 5.50 -11.38
N THR A 214 -14.09 5.64 -12.02
CA THR A 214 -15.03 6.76 -11.78
C THR A 214 -15.50 6.73 -10.32
N GLY A 215 -15.32 7.86 -9.61
CA GLY A 215 -15.67 7.98 -8.19
C GLY A 215 -14.65 7.39 -7.21
N ARG A 216 -13.59 6.73 -7.66
CA ARG A 216 -12.48 6.29 -6.82
C ARG A 216 -11.49 7.44 -6.61
N GLN A 217 -11.11 7.66 -5.37
CA GLN A 217 -10.27 8.80 -4.99
C GLN A 217 -8.88 8.37 -4.51
N LYS A 218 -8.38 7.21 -4.96
CA LYS A 218 -7.02 6.78 -4.63
C LYS A 218 -5.99 7.83 -5.06
N GLY A 219 -5.09 8.21 -4.15
CA GLY A 219 -4.11 9.27 -4.38
C GLY A 219 -4.65 10.69 -4.19
N TYR A 220 -5.93 10.86 -3.80
CA TYR A 220 -6.47 12.19 -3.54
C TYR A 220 -5.76 12.86 -2.36
N GLN A 221 -5.17 14.01 -2.61
CA GLN A 221 -4.37 14.79 -1.67
C GLN A 221 -4.72 16.27 -1.82
N PRO A 222 -5.78 16.72 -1.14
CA PRO A 222 -6.17 18.12 -1.19
C PRO A 222 -5.23 18.99 -0.35
N VAL A 223 -5.09 20.24 -0.74
CA VAL A 223 -4.40 21.24 0.08
C VAL A 223 -5.22 21.50 1.34
N GLN A 224 -4.57 21.39 2.49
CA GLN A 224 -5.19 21.60 3.80
C GLN A 224 -5.02 23.05 4.26
N PRO A 225 -5.91 23.57 5.12
CA PRO A 225 -5.82 24.93 5.66
C PRO A 225 -4.51 25.20 6.41
N ILE A 226 -4.01 24.18 7.09
CA ILE A 226 -2.69 24.18 7.74
C ILE A 226 -1.90 23.00 7.18
N TYR A 227 -0.64 23.23 6.86
CA TYR A 227 0.29 22.14 6.55
C TYR A 227 0.55 21.34 7.83
N TYR A 228 0.03 20.12 7.88
CA TYR A 228 0.25 19.20 9.00
C TYR A 228 0.98 17.94 8.53
N SER A 229 2.15 17.69 9.09
CA SER A 229 2.97 16.54 8.71
C SER A 229 2.86 15.40 9.72
N HIS A 230 2.22 14.31 9.31
CA HIS A 230 2.24 13.06 10.07
C HIS A 230 3.65 12.49 10.19
N LYS A 231 4.51 12.71 9.19
CA LYS A 231 5.92 12.31 9.23
C LYS A 231 6.66 12.94 10.41
N VAL A 232 6.43 14.21 10.68
CA VAL A 232 7.04 14.89 11.84
C VAL A 232 6.46 14.38 13.15
N HIS A 233 5.12 14.30 13.25
CA HIS A 233 4.45 13.99 14.52
C HIS A 233 4.51 12.49 14.85
N ALA A 234 4.00 11.64 13.97
CA ALA A 234 3.94 10.20 14.20
C ALA A 234 5.21 9.45 13.79
N GLY A 235 5.93 9.96 12.79
CA GLY A 235 7.18 9.35 12.32
C GLY A 235 8.37 9.73 13.20
N THR A 236 8.77 11.01 13.18
CA THR A 236 9.96 11.47 13.89
C THR A 236 9.77 11.53 15.41
N ASN A 237 8.65 12.14 15.85
CA ASN A 237 8.36 12.30 17.29
C ASN A 237 7.63 11.10 17.90
N GLN A 238 7.25 10.09 17.10
CA GLN A 238 6.63 8.84 17.54
C GLN A 238 5.34 9.01 18.38
N ILE A 239 4.60 10.09 18.12
CA ILE A 239 3.31 10.33 18.78
C ILE A 239 2.32 9.27 18.30
N SER A 240 1.68 8.58 19.25
CA SER A 240 0.70 7.54 18.95
C SER A 240 -0.48 8.09 18.14
N CYS A 241 -0.91 7.33 17.12
CA CYS A 241 -2.12 7.66 16.34
C CYS A 241 -3.32 7.90 17.25
N LEU A 242 -3.46 7.11 18.31
CA LEU A 242 -4.58 7.18 19.26
C LEU A 242 -4.54 8.40 20.18
N TYR A 243 -3.41 9.09 20.29
CA TYR A 243 -3.36 10.36 21.03
C TYR A 243 -4.24 11.42 20.38
N CYS A 244 -4.22 11.48 19.05
CA CYS A 244 -5.01 12.42 18.26
C CYS A 244 -6.34 11.82 17.76
N HIS A 245 -6.36 10.52 17.44
CA HIS A 245 -7.50 9.82 16.85
C HIS A 245 -8.09 8.76 17.80
N GLY A 246 -8.15 9.03 19.10
CA GLY A 246 -8.62 8.09 20.13
C GLY A 246 -10.04 7.55 19.87
N ASN A 247 -10.91 8.35 19.29
CA ASN A 247 -12.28 7.94 18.95
C ASN A 247 -12.35 6.80 17.93
N SER A 248 -11.27 6.52 17.22
CA SER A 248 -11.22 5.38 16.28
C SER A 248 -11.45 4.02 16.95
N GLN A 249 -11.17 3.89 18.24
CA GLN A 249 -11.43 2.67 19.01
C GLN A 249 -12.83 2.62 19.63
N GLU A 250 -13.48 3.74 19.80
CA GLU A 250 -14.74 3.83 20.56
C GLU A 250 -15.93 4.21 19.66
N SER A 251 -15.67 4.72 18.46
CA SER A 251 -16.72 5.32 17.61
C SER A 251 -16.67 4.79 16.16
N LYS A 252 -17.76 5.05 15.44
CA LYS A 252 -17.84 4.88 13.99
C LYS A 252 -16.75 5.69 13.27
N HIS A 253 -16.50 6.92 13.73
CA HIS A 253 -15.56 7.85 13.12
C HIS A 253 -14.28 7.97 13.96
N ALA A 254 -13.13 8.02 13.30
CA ALA A 254 -11.84 8.22 13.97
C ALA A 254 -11.73 9.63 14.61
N SER A 255 -12.55 10.56 14.20
CA SER A 255 -12.49 12.00 14.45
C SER A 255 -11.18 12.67 14.06
N ILE A 256 -11.28 13.94 13.75
CA ILE A 256 -10.15 14.87 13.65
C ILE A 256 -10.01 15.50 15.04
N PRO A 257 -8.79 15.58 15.61
CA PRO A 257 -8.59 16.16 16.92
C PRO A 257 -9.00 17.63 16.95
N SER A 258 -9.57 18.07 18.06
CA SER A 258 -9.82 19.49 18.28
C SER A 258 -8.51 20.28 18.38
N VAL A 259 -8.55 21.58 18.14
CA VAL A 259 -7.38 22.48 18.24
C VAL A 259 -6.70 22.37 19.62
N ASN A 260 -7.46 22.13 20.67
CA ASN A 260 -6.95 21.95 22.03
C ASN A 260 -5.92 20.81 22.14
N VAL A 261 -6.12 19.72 21.41
CA VAL A 261 -5.16 18.60 21.41
C VAL A 261 -3.80 19.05 20.84
N CYS A 262 -3.81 19.87 19.81
CA CYS A 262 -2.58 20.45 19.23
C CYS A 262 -1.89 21.37 20.26
N MET A 263 -2.67 22.17 20.95
CA MET A 263 -2.19 23.12 21.94
C MET A 263 -1.63 22.49 23.22
N ASN A 264 -1.88 21.20 23.49
CA ASN A 264 -1.20 20.49 24.58
C ASN A 264 0.34 20.55 24.48
N CYS A 265 0.86 20.62 23.26
CA CYS A 265 2.29 20.73 22.98
C CYS A 265 2.66 22.11 22.43
N HIS A 266 1.87 22.65 21.51
CA HIS A 266 2.19 23.90 20.81
C HIS A 266 2.00 25.18 21.65
N ASN A 267 1.49 25.09 22.88
CA ASN A 267 1.54 26.20 23.85
C ASN A 267 2.96 26.45 24.41
N SER A 268 3.90 25.52 24.16
CA SER A 268 5.29 25.66 24.61
C SER A 268 6.08 26.64 23.74
N PRO A 269 6.87 27.55 24.33
CA PRO A 269 7.70 28.46 23.58
C PRO A 269 8.72 27.81 22.65
N GLN A 270 9.16 26.57 23.01
CA GLN A 270 10.11 25.78 22.21
C GLN A 270 9.51 25.33 20.88
N LEU A 271 8.19 25.14 20.85
CA LEU A 271 7.45 24.69 19.65
C LEU A 271 6.71 25.83 18.93
N SER A 272 6.99 27.09 19.31
CA SER A 272 6.40 28.27 18.67
C SER A 272 7.00 28.58 17.28
N LYS A 273 8.14 27.99 16.97
CA LYS A 273 8.83 28.11 15.69
C LYS A 273 9.23 26.74 15.18
N TYR A 274 9.13 26.56 13.88
CA TYR A 274 9.64 25.37 13.23
C TYR A 274 11.16 25.36 13.20
N GLN A 275 11.77 24.27 13.68
CA GLN A 275 13.23 24.12 13.79
C GLN A 275 13.76 22.93 12.99
N GLY A 276 12.90 22.30 12.17
CA GLY A 276 13.27 21.17 11.33
C GLY A 276 13.91 21.55 10.00
N GLU A 277 14.19 20.56 9.19
CA GLU A 277 14.65 20.76 7.81
C GLU A 277 13.58 21.49 6.98
N PRO A 278 13.99 22.21 5.90
CA PRO A 278 13.03 22.88 5.02
C PRO A 278 11.93 21.92 4.54
N ILE A 279 10.69 22.35 4.67
CA ILE A 279 9.54 21.59 4.23
C ILE A 279 9.33 21.88 2.75
N ILE A 280 9.40 20.86 1.92
CA ILE A 280 9.16 20.96 0.48
C ILE A 280 8.03 19.99 0.13
N ARG A 281 6.98 20.50 -0.50
CA ARG A 281 5.86 19.72 -1.03
C ARG A 281 6.29 18.93 -2.27
N GLU A 282 5.50 17.97 -2.67
CA GLU A 282 5.76 17.16 -3.88
C GLU A 282 5.81 18.00 -5.18
N ASP A 283 5.11 19.14 -5.21
CA ASP A 283 5.15 20.10 -6.33
C ASP A 283 6.37 21.01 -6.32
N GLY A 284 7.29 20.84 -5.34
CA GLY A 284 8.48 21.67 -5.16
C GLY A 284 8.24 22.97 -4.38
N THR A 285 7.00 23.26 -3.95
CA THR A 285 6.69 24.46 -3.18
C THR A 285 7.27 24.35 -1.77
N GLN A 286 8.03 25.36 -1.35
CA GLN A 286 8.55 25.45 0.02
C GLN A 286 7.46 25.96 0.98
N VAL A 287 7.31 25.28 2.12
CA VAL A 287 6.37 25.65 3.18
C VAL A 287 7.15 26.26 4.36
N ASP A 288 6.73 27.44 4.81
CA ASP A 288 7.22 28.01 6.05
C ASP A 288 6.49 27.36 7.25
N GLY A 289 7.14 26.40 7.89
CA GLY A 289 6.57 25.71 9.04
C GLY A 289 6.27 26.61 10.23
N THR A 290 6.98 27.73 10.38
CA THR A 290 6.67 28.71 11.44
C THR A 290 5.38 29.46 11.12
N ALA A 291 5.16 29.85 9.87
CA ALA A 291 3.90 30.46 9.44
C ALA A 291 2.71 29.50 9.65
N GLU A 292 2.90 28.21 9.42
CA GLU A 292 1.85 27.21 9.65
C GLU A 292 1.51 27.05 11.15
N ILE A 293 2.52 27.14 12.04
CA ILE A 293 2.27 27.17 13.50
C ILE A 293 1.52 28.45 13.88
N GLN A 294 1.80 29.59 13.28
CA GLN A 294 1.06 30.83 13.55
C GLN A 294 -0.41 30.72 13.10
N LYS A 295 -0.71 30.02 12.01
CA LYS A 295 -2.10 29.71 11.64
C LYS A 295 -2.80 28.87 12.71
N LEU A 296 -2.12 27.87 13.29
CA LEU A 296 -2.67 27.09 14.40
C LEU A 296 -3.03 28.00 15.58
N TYR A 297 -2.18 28.97 15.93
CA TYR A 297 -2.46 29.91 17.00
C TYR A 297 -3.68 30.80 16.73
N GLN A 298 -3.88 31.20 15.47
CA GLN A 298 -5.08 31.94 15.08
C GLN A 298 -6.33 31.08 15.30
N TYR A 299 -6.32 29.82 14.85
CA TYR A 299 -7.45 28.91 15.10
C TYR A 299 -7.68 28.58 16.57
N ALA A 300 -6.63 28.60 17.39
CA ALA A 300 -6.71 28.35 18.82
C ALA A 300 -7.13 29.59 19.64
N GLY A 301 -7.12 30.77 19.06
CA GLY A 301 -7.24 32.03 19.83
C GLY A 301 -6.08 32.19 20.83
N TRP A 302 -4.86 31.74 20.46
CA TRP A 302 -3.67 31.78 21.31
C TRP A 302 -2.75 32.92 20.95
N ASN A 303 -2.33 33.69 21.95
CA ASN A 303 -1.34 34.74 21.77
C ASN A 303 0.04 34.27 22.24
N PRO A 304 0.99 34.06 21.32
CA PRO A 304 2.34 33.58 21.68
C PRO A 304 3.19 34.58 22.43
N GLN A 305 2.90 35.88 22.35
CA GLN A 305 3.62 36.93 23.07
C GLN A 305 3.23 36.93 24.56
N THR A 306 1.95 36.89 24.86
CA THR A 306 1.44 36.86 26.23
C THR A 306 1.44 35.43 26.81
N LYS A 307 1.61 34.38 25.97
CA LYS A 307 1.54 32.97 26.33
C LYS A 307 0.21 32.63 27.00
N ALA A 308 -0.85 33.19 26.49
CA ALA A 308 -2.21 33.01 26.98
C ALA A 308 -3.22 32.93 25.84
N TYR A 309 -4.34 32.28 26.10
CA TYR A 309 -5.50 32.38 25.23
C TYR A 309 -6.09 33.79 25.28
N ASN A 310 -6.68 34.21 24.18
CA ASN A 310 -7.48 35.43 24.17
C ASN A 310 -8.62 35.33 25.22
N PRO A 311 -9.02 36.45 25.84
CA PRO A 311 -10.12 36.41 26.74
C PRO A 311 -11.42 36.00 26.02
N ASP A 312 -12.30 35.33 26.72
CA ASP A 312 -13.67 35.04 26.25
C ASP A 312 -14.57 36.24 26.60
N ASN A 313 -14.63 37.24 25.74
CA ASN A 313 -15.43 38.45 25.97
C ASN A 313 -16.90 38.26 25.55
N ASN A 314 -17.18 37.27 24.72
CA ASN A 314 -18.53 36.97 24.23
C ASN A 314 -19.27 35.93 25.08
N GLY A 315 -18.55 35.24 26.01
CA GLY A 315 -19.15 34.32 26.98
C GLY A 315 -19.60 32.99 26.37
N ASP A 316 -19.07 32.59 25.21
CA ASP A 316 -19.41 31.31 24.56
C ASP A 316 -18.57 30.12 25.07
N GLY A 317 -17.65 30.35 26.00
CA GLY A 317 -16.78 29.35 26.56
C GLY A 317 -15.53 29.06 25.69
N SER A 318 -15.30 29.84 24.66
CA SER A 318 -14.14 29.72 23.75
C SER A 318 -13.33 31.01 23.72
N PRO A 319 -12.01 30.93 23.50
CA PRO A 319 -11.17 32.14 23.33
C PRO A 319 -11.63 32.96 22.13
N ASP A 320 -11.69 34.28 22.27
CA ASP A 320 -12.09 35.16 21.18
C ASP A 320 -11.20 34.97 19.94
N GLY A 321 -11.85 34.86 18.78
CA GLY A 321 -11.17 34.60 17.50
C GLY A 321 -10.77 33.13 17.28
N SER A 322 -11.06 32.25 18.24
CA SER A 322 -10.85 30.82 18.02
C SER A 322 -11.90 30.25 17.06
N SER A 323 -11.52 29.24 16.29
CA SER A 323 -12.42 28.51 15.40
C SER A 323 -11.89 27.10 15.09
N PRO A 324 -12.76 26.16 14.78
CA PRO A 324 -12.33 24.86 14.29
C PRO A 324 -11.54 25.01 12.99
N ILE A 325 -10.46 24.22 12.83
CA ILE A 325 -9.73 24.16 11.56
C ILE A 325 -10.63 23.48 10.52
N PRO A 326 -10.92 24.11 9.36
CA PRO A 326 -11.82 23.54 8.35
C PRO A 326 -11.08 22.51 7.49
N TRP A 327 -10.68 21.37 8.09
CA TRP A 327 -9.98 20.32 7.40
C TRP A 327 -10.77 19.75 6.22
N VAL A 328 -10.08 19.56 5.10
CA VAL A 328 -10.67 18.87 3.94
C VAL A 328 -10.61 17.37 4.16
N LYS A 329 -11.75 16.70 4.08
CA LYS A 329 -11.86 15.25 4.26
C LYS A 329 -11.17 14.53 3.09
N ILE A 330 -10.23 13.63 3.40
CA ILE A 330 -9.43 12.91 2.42
C ILE A 330 -10.08 11.55 2.07
N HIS A 331 -10.46 10.78 3.10
CA HIS A 331 -11.05 9.46 2.91
C HIS A 331 -12.57 9.58 2.92
N ASN A 332 -13.18 9.37 1.76
CA ASN A 332 -14.62 9.43 1.58
C ASN A 332 -15.17 8.07 1.16
N LEU A 333 -16.23 7.65 1.82
CA LEU A 333 -17.08 6.55 1.37
C LEU A 333 -18.41 7.14 0.88
N PRO A 334 -19.08 6.50 -0.10
CA PRO A 334 -20.43 6.87 -0.49
C PRO A 334 -21.38 6.80 0.71
N ASP A 335 -22.39 7.64 0.74
CA ASP A 335 -23.32 7.76 1.89
C ASP A 335 -24.06 6.46 2.20
N HIS A 336 -24.28 5.61 1.20
CA HIS A 336 -24.92 4.30 1.33
C HIS A 336 -24.00 3.22 1.90
N VAL A 337 -22.75 3.55 2.26
CA VAL A 337 -21.80 2.59 2.83
C VAL A 337 -21.59 2.88 4.31
N TYR A 338 -21.90 1.88 5.12
CA TYR A 338 -21.61 1.89 6.55
C TYR A 338 -20.22 1.36 6.83
N PHE A 339 -19.39 2.14 7.50
CA PHE A 339 -18.09 1.72 8.00
C PHE A 339 -17.91 2.16 9.46
N ASN A 340 -17.44 1.27 10.30
CA ASN A 340 -17.22 1.53 11.72
C ASN A 340 -15.76 1.25 12.11
N HIS A 341 -15.00 2.29 12.47
CA HIS A 341 -13.61 2.16 12.88
C HIS A 341 -13.45 1.26 14.11
N SER A 342 -14.29 1.40 15.14
CA SER A 342 -14.14 0.63 16.37
C SER A 342 -14.28 -0.89 16.15
N GLN A 343 -15.12 -1.32 15.22
CA GLN A 343 -15.25 -2.73 14.87
C GLN A 343 -13.98 -3.27 14.21
N HIS A 344 -13.31 -2.49 13.36
CA HIS A 344 -12.10 -2.90 12.67
C HIS A 344 -10.86 -2.82 13.59
N ILE A 345 -10.73 -1.74 14.36
CA ILE A 345 -9.55 -1.47 15.16
C ILE A 345 -9.58 -2.20 16.51
N LYS A 346 -10.68 -2.06 17.26
CA LYS A 346 -10.79 -2.62 18.61
C LYS A 346 -11.16 -4.11 18.60
N VAL A 347 -12.14 -4.48 17.77
CA VAL A 347 -12.62 -5.85 17.67
C VAL A 347 -11.77 -6.67 16.71
N GLY A 348 -11.57 -6.18 15.47
CA GLY A 348 -10.79 -6.85 14.42
C GLY A 348 -9.27 -6.72 14.59
N LYS A 349 -8.79 -5.83 15.47
CA LYS A 349 -7.36 -5.52 15.70
C LYS A 349 -6.60 -5.17 14.42
N VAL A 350 -7.29 -4.61 13.41
CA VAL A 350 -6.71 -4.19 12.14
C VAL A 350 -5.83 -2.96 12.40
N GLN A 351 -4.62 -2.98 11.86
CA GLN A 351 -3.68 -1.87 11.98
C GLN A 351 -4.12 -0.68 11.11
N CYS A 352 -3.87 0.54 11.58
CA CYS A 352 -4.22 1.76 10.86
C CYS A 352 -3.63 1.79 9.44
N GLN A 353 -2.39 1.32 9.32
CA GLN A 353 -1.63 1.29 8.08
C GLN A 353 -2.25 0.39 7.00
N THR A 354 -3.02 -0.62 7.38
CA THR A 354 -3.68 -1.52 6.43
C THR A 354 -4.60 -0.76 5.47
N CYS A 355 -5.28 0.28 5.98
CA CYS A 355 -6.21 1.09 5.20
C CYS A 355 -5.63 2.45 4.80
N HIS A 356 -4.79 3.04 5.66
CA HIS A 356 -4.28 4.39 5.49
C HIS A 356 -2.84 4.44 4.95
N GLY A 357 -2.18 3.29 4.77
CA GLY A 357 -0.77 3.23 4.38
C GLY A 357 0.18 3.69 5.48
N ASN A 358 1.43 3.92 5.13
CA ASN A 358 2.46 4.38 6.06
C ASN A 358 2.30 5.86 6.39
N ILE A 359 1.24 6.22 7.10
CA ILE A 359 0.93 7.60 7.49
C ILE A 359 2.13 8.29 8.17
N GLN A 360 2.86 7.55 9.00
CA GLN A 360 4.06 8.07 9.68
C GLN A 360 5.22 8.43 8.73
N GLU A 361 5.14 8.11 7.46
CA GLU A 361 6.10 8.52 6.43
C GLU A 361 5.56 9.62 5.52
N MET A 362 4.27 9.97 5.65
CA MET A 362 3.60 10.94 4.80
C MET A 362 3.81 12.37 5.33
N PRO A 363 4.48 13.25 4.55
CA PRO A 363 4.53 14.68 4.86
C PRO A 363 3.14 15.32 4.78
N GLU A 364 2.39 15.00 3.76
CA GLU A 364 0.96 15.34 3.59
C GLU A 364 0.19 14.05 3.31
N VAL A 365 -0.97 13.88 3.94
CA VAL A 365 -1.76 12.65 3.82
C VAL A 365 -2.54 12.64 2.50
N TYR A 366 -2.55 11.49 1.86
CA TYR A 366 -3.39 11.21 0.69
C TYR A 366 -4.22 9.94 0.90
N GLN A 367 -5.27 9.76 0.13
CA GLN A 367 -6.05 8.52 0.17
C GLN A 367 -5.23 7.36 -0.40
N PHE A 368 -4.77 6.47 0.47
CA PHE A 368 -3.87 5.35 0.11
C PHE A 368 -4.59 4.26 -0.68
N THR A 369 -5.76 3.82 -0.21
CA THR A 369 -6.55 2.78 -0.85
C THR A 369 -7.69 3.37 -1.68
N ASP A 370 -8.21 2.58 -2.62
CA ASP A 370 -9.37 2.99 -3.43
C ASP A 370 -10.70 2.91 -2.68
N LEU A 371 -10.73 2.23 -1.53
CA LEU A 371 -11.92 2.01 -0.69
C LEU A 371 -13.12 1.45 -1.49
N SER A 372 -12.84 0.67 -2.54
CA SER A 372 -13.88 0.03 -3.35
C SER A 372 -14.53 -1.15 -2.60
N MET A 373 -15.74 -1.52 -3.02
CA MET A 373 -16.42 -2.71 -2.49
C MET A 373 -15.56 -3.96 -2.64
N GLY A 374 -14.90 -4.14 -3.80
CA GLY A 374 -14.01 -5.28 -4.04
C GLY A 374 -12.82 -5.31 -3.09
N TRP A 375 -12.23 -4.16 -2.75
CA TRP A 375 -11.14 -4.07 -1.80
C TRP A 375 -11.58 -4.52 -0.40
N CYS A 376 -12.75 -4.05 0.07
CA CYS A 376 -13.31 -4.46 1.36
C CYS A 376 -13.63 -5.96 1.41
N ILE A 377 -14.29 -6.49 0.36
CA ILE A 377 -14.67 -7.90 0.27
C ILE A 377 -13.42 -8.80 0.26
N ASN A 378 -12.38 -8.45 -0.48
CA ASN A 378 -11.14 -9.23 -0.53
C ASN A 378 -10.47 -9.28 0.85
N CYS A 379 -10.40 -8.16 1.56
CA CYS A 379 -9.90 -8.15 2.93
C CYS A 379 -10.73 -9.07 3.86
N HIS A 380 -12.07 -9.03 3.78
CA HIS A 380 -12.94 -9.87 4.60
C HIS A 380 -12.84 -11.36 4.27
N ARG A 381 -12.50 -11.72 3.04
CA ARG A 381 -12.25 -13.11 2.63
C ARG A 381 -10.95 -13.67 3.17
N GLU A 382 -9.95 -12.83 3.31
CA GLU A 382 -8.60 -13.22 3.74
C GLU A 382 -8.39 -13.05 5.24
N SER A 383 -9.07 -12.07 5.87
CA SER A 383 -8.89 -11.77 7.28
C SER A 383 -9.45 -12.87 8.17
N LYS A 384 -8.58 -13.41 9.01
CA LYS A 384 -8.95 -14.46 9.98
C LYS A 384 -9.55 -13.84 11.22
N VAL A 385 -10.53 -14.53 11.78
CA VAL A 385 -11.17 -14.16 13.05
C VAL A 385 -10.36 -14.71 14.21
N ASP A 386 -9.98 -13.84 15.14
CA ASP A 386 -9.23 -14.19 16.34
C ASP A 386 -10.20 -14.58 17.47
N PHE A 387 -10.59 -15.86 17.50
CA PHE A 387 -11.49 -16.40 18.52
C PHE A 387 -10.85 -16.42 19.90
N TYR A 388 -11.65 -16.15 20.93
CA TYR A 388 -11.21 -16.28 22.30
C TYR A 388 -11.04 -17.74 22.70
N ASP A 389 -9.85 -18.10 23.15
CA ASP A 389 -9.55 -19.40 23.74
C ASP A 389 -9.57 -19.28 25.28
N PRO A 390 -10.54 -19.93 25.97
CA PRO A 390 -10.64 -19.87 27.41
C PRO A 390 -9.46 -20.53 28.15
N LYS A 391 -8.72 -21.43 27.49
CA LYS A 391 -7.55 -22.12 28.10
C LYS A 391 -6.33 -21.22 28.15
N THR A 392 -6.11 -20.44 27.10
CA THR A 392 -4.96 -19.53 27.00
C THR A 392 -5.30 -18.10 27.42
N GLY A 393 -6.57 -17.76 27.51
CA GLY A 393 -7.06 -16.39 27.77
C GLY A 393 -6.83 -15.43 26.60
N GLN A 394 -6.40 -15.94 25.43
CA GLN A 394 -6.11 -15.16 24.24
C GLN A 394 -7.33 -15.05 23.31
N GLY A 395 -7.24 -14.16 22.33
CA GLY A 395 -8.29 -13.93 21.36
C GLY A 395 -9.36 -12.93 21.84
N ASN A 396 -10.36 -12.72 21.00
CA ASN A 396 -11.40 -11.72 21.21
C ASN A 396 -12.72 -12.36 21.67
N LYS A 397 -13.15 -12.02 22.91
CA LYS A 397 -14.41 -12.50 23.49
C LYS A 397 -15.67 -12.14 22.69
N PHE A 398 -15.61 -11.10 21.85
CA PHE A 398 -16.71 -10.74 20.97
C PHE A 398 -17.15 -11.90 20.06
N TYR A 399 -16.20 -12.70 19.59
CA TYR A 399 -16.49 -13.82 18.70
C TYR A 399 -16.93 -15.10 19.41
N SER A 400 -17.00 -15.12 20.75
CA SER A 400 -17.46 -16.29 21.52
C SER A 400 -18.88 -16.73 21.23
N ILE A 401 -19.71 -15.83 20.65
CA ILE A 401 -21.07 -16.16 20.22
C ILE A 401 -21.12 -17.16 19.05
N TYR A 402 -20.04 -17.32 18.32
CA TYR A 402 -19.95 -18.25 17.19
C TYR A 402 -19.49 -19.65 17.64
N SER A 403 -20.22 -20.27 18.56
CA SER A 403 -19.88 -21.56 19.19
C SER A 403 -19.65 -22.70 18.20
N LYS A 404 -20.35 -22.71 17.04
CA LYS A 404 -20.16 -23.70 16.00
C LYS A 404 -18.71 -23.68 15.47
N PHE A 405 -18.21 -22.49 15.13
CA PHE A 405 -16.85 -22.34 14.61
C PHE A 405 -15.79 -22.66 15.67
N HIS A 406 -16.03 -22.33 16.94
CA HIS A 406 -15.18 -22.78 18.05
C HIS A 406 -15.06 -24.29 18.10
N ASN A 407 -16.18 -25.01 18.02
CA ASN A 407 -16.19 -26.46 18.06
C ASN A 407 -15.51 -27.07 16.84
N ASP A 408 -15.70 -26.50 15.65
CA ASP A 408 -15.09 -26.99 14.42
C ASP A 408 -13.58 -26.76 14.40
N LEU A 409 -13.07 -25.64 14.94
CA LEU A 409 -11.65 -25.38 15.15
C LEU A 409 -11.03 -26.36 16.17
N ASN A 410 -11.69 -26.53 17.34
CA ASN A 410 -11.22 -27.41 18.40
C ASN A 410 -11.19 -28.88 17.97
N ASN A 411 -12.09 -29.29 17.10
CA ASN A 411 -12.16 -30.65 16.54
C ASN A 411 -11.32 -30.83 15.26
N HIS A 412 -10.48 -29.85 14.91
CA HIS A 412 -9.63 -29.86 13.71
C HIS A 412 -10.39 -30.12 12.40
N LYS A 413 -11.66 -29.72 12.34
CA LYS A 413 -12.46 -29.77 11.09
C LYS A 413 -12.13 -28.63 10.16
N MET A 414 -11.55 -27.55 10.67
CA MET A 414 -11.06 -26.39 9.93
C MET A 414 -9.85 -25.78 10.65
N ASP A 415 -8.96 -25.15 9.87
CA ASP A 415 -7.73 -24.54 10.42
C ASP A 415 -7.93 -23.08 10.81
N SER A 416 -8.86 -22.38 10.20
CA SER A 416 -9.17 -20.99 10.50
C SER A 416 -10.57 -20.61 10.04
N VAL A 417 -11.11 -19.54 10.60
CA VAL A 417 -12.38 -18.92 10.20
C VAL A 417 -12.09 -17.51 9.72
N THR A 418 -12.59 -17.16 8.55
CA THR A 418 -12.46 -15.80 8.01
C THR A 418 -13.65 -14.93 8.39
N VAL A 419 -13.50 -13.62 8.20
CA VAL A 419 -14.60 -12.66 8.40
C VAL A 419 -15.77 -12.98 7.47
N GLU A 420 -15.50 -13.43 6.23
CA GLU A 420 -16.54 -13.94 5.32
C GLU A 420 -17.33 -15.10 5.92
N SER A 421 -16.67 -16.06 6.57
CA SER A 421 -17.30 -17.25 7.17
C SER A 421 -18.31 -16.89 8.27
N ILE A 422 -18.16 -15.75 8.93
CA ILE A 422 -19.09 -15.23 9.95
C ILE A 422 -20.08 -14.21 9.38
N GLY A 423 -20.23 -14.13 8.05
CA GLY A 423 -21.18 -13.25 7.38
C GLY A 423 -20.69 -11.82 7.13
N GLY A 424 -19.37 -11.57 7.23
CA GLY A 424 -18.82 -10.23 7.04
C GLY A 424 -18.84 -9.71 5.60
N THR A 425 -19.22 -10.56 4.62
CA THR A 425 -19.41 -10.17 3.21
C THR A 425 -20.88 -10.06 2.79
N GLU A 426 -21.81 -10.23 3.74
CA GLU A 426 -23.23 -10.01 3.47
C GLU A 426 -23.51 -8.53 3.17
N CYS A 427 -24.35 -8.26 2.16
CA CYS A 427 -24.63 -6.90 1.68
C CYS A 427 -25.04 -5.92 2.80
N GLN A 428 -25.89 -6.38 3.73
CA GLN A 428 -26.42 -5.58 4.84
C GLN A 428 -25.38 -5.23 5.92
N LYS A 429 -24.17 -5.80 5.86
CA LYS A 429 -23.09 -5.44 6.79
C LYS A 429 -22.41 -4.12 6.40
N CYS A 430 -22.47 -3.78 5.13
CA CYS A 430 -21.84 -2.60 4.57
C CYS A 430 -22.83 -1.60 3.97
N HIS A 431 -24.03 -2.06 3.59
CA HIS A 431 -25.07 -1.23 2.95
C HIS A 431 -26.36 -1.24 3.77
N TYR A 432 -27.03 -0.09 3.82
CA TYR A 432 -28.35 0.10 4.46
C TYR A 432 -29.31 0.84 3.55
#